data_1996705573a0887e2420190ccc0e7077
#
_entry.id   1996705573a0887e2420190ccc0e7077
#
_cell.length_a   1.000
_cell.length_b   1.000
_cell.length_c   1.000
_cell.angle_alpha   90.00
_cell.angle_beta   90.00
_cell.angle_gamma   90.00
#
_symmetry.space_group_name_H-M   'P 1'
#
loop_
_entity.id
_entity.type
_entity.pdbx_description
1 polymer ?
#
loop_
_entity_poly.entity_id
_entity_poly.type
_entity_poly.pdbx_seq_one_letter_code
_entity_poly.pdbx_strand_id
1 'polypeptide(L)'
;MASYQSPYGIMKKNWIKRNLSWLWMVSLCLCIAVVAAGPAEAAAHQPSATPAVSSPDQTRKWHDDGLGISLWLPAGFSLTTPPRPEIHLAAVQPEGRLCIQISEEKQNQPVPPGRQKAYLKKSWQAYERILKKDPAIRDIHTGMTHIGTHQAASLTYTQRFYLGNQIIDLYTERYLLLSGSSLYILTLTADDSTKDLYLSSMRQCLQTFSTY
;
A
#
# COMPACT_ATOMS: atom_id res chain seq x y z
N MET A 1 -25.67 36.16 -15.42
CA MET A 1 -25.61 34.91 -14.62
C MET A 1 -24.25 34.31 -14.79
N ALA A 2 -23.35 34.51 -13.83
CA ALA A 2 -21.99 33.97 -13.87
C ALA A 2 -22.01 32.53 -13.33
N SER A 3 -21.62 31.56 -14.13
CA SER A 3 -21.51 30.14 -13.72
C SER A 3 -20.36 30.01 -12.73
N TYR A 4 -20.66 29.70 -11.50
CA TYR A 4 -19.71 29.40 -10.44
C TYR A 4 -19.02 28.07 -10.74
N GLN A 5 -17.84 28.10 -11.38
CA GLN A 5 -17.00 26.93 -11.52
C GLN A 5 -16.33 26.66 -10.17
N SER A 6 -16.76 25.59 -9.51
CA SER A 6 -16.20 25.11 -8.26
C SER A 6 -14.70 24.85 -8.41
N PRO A 7 -13.83 25.41 -7.54
CA PRO A 7 -12.38 25.18 -7.56
C PRO A 7 -11.98 23.70 -7.35
N TYR A 8 -12.90 22.88 -6.92
CA TYR A 8 -12.70 21.43 -6.74
C TYR A 8 -12.52 20.62 -8.04
N GLY A 9 -12.89 21.16 -9.21
CA GLY A 9 -12.82 20.44 -10.48
C GLY A 9 -11.40 20.32 -11.07
N ILE A 10 -10.57 21.34 -10.86
CA ILE A 10 -9.24 21.44 -11.45
C ILE A 10 -8.20 20.63 -10.65
N MET A 11 -8.30 20.62 -9.32
CA MET A 11 -7.42 19.82 -8.44
C MET A 11 -7.54 18.32 -8.68
N LYS A 12 -8.74 17.81 -8.97
CA LYS A 12 -8.97 16.37 -9.20
C LYS A 12 -8.29 15.80 -10.44
N LYS A 13 -8.22 16.55 -11.54
CA LYS A 13 -7.61 16.05 -12.79
C LYS A 13 -6.10 15.88 -12.66
N ASN A 14 -5.42 16.78 -11.96
CA ASN A 14 -3.97 16.71 -11.76
C ASN A 14 -3.59 15.66 -10.71
N TRP A 15 -4.39 15.49 -9.68
CA TRP A 15 -4.19 14.46 -8.66
C TRP A 15 -4.32 13.04 -9.24
N ILE A 16 -5.40 12.79 -10.00
CA ILE A 16 -5.63 11.50 -10.65
C ILE A 16 -4.51 11.15 -11.61
N LYS A 17 -4.02 12.09 -12.43
CA LYS A 17 -2.90 11.86 -13.36
C LYS A 17 -1.57 11.60 -12.63
N ARG A 18 -1.30 12.32 -11.53
CA ARG A 18 -0.08 12.14 -10.72
C ARG A 18 -0.06 10.80 -9.99
N ASN A 19 -1.20 10.35 -9.50
CA ASN A 19 -1.32 9.06 -8.80
C ASN A 19 -1.41 7.85 -9.76
N LEU A 20 -1.70 8.06 -11.05
CA LEU A 20 -1.73 6.98 -12.04
C LEU A 20 -0.33 6.46 -12.37
N SER A 21 0.63 7.36 -12.57
CA SER A 21 2.04 6.96 -12.74
C SER A 21 2.58 6.28 -11.47
N TRP A 22 1.95 6.51 -10.35
CA TRP A 22 2.20 5.94 -9.04
C TRP A 22 1.82 4.47 -8.94
N LEU A 23 0.65 4.10 -9.46
CA LEU A 23 0.16 2.72 -9.48
C LEU A 23 1.15 1.79 -10.18
N TRP A 24 1.76 2.27 -11.25
CA TRP A 24 2.70 1.49 -12.08
C TRP A 24 4.09 1.36 -11.45
N MET A 25 4.64 2.43 -10.86
CA MET A 25 6.03 2.42 -10.41
C MET A 25 6.25 1.81 -9.03
N VAL A 26 5.32 1.96 -8.09
CA VAL A 26 5.54 1.49 -6.71
C VAL A 26 5.44 -0.02 -6.62
N SER A 27 4.48 -0.64 -7.33
CA SER A 27 4.37 -2.10 -7.38
C SER A 27 5.58 -2.71 -8.12
N LEU A 28 6.04 -2.06 -9.20
CA LEU A 28 7.13 -2.57 -10.03
C LEU A 28 8.50 -2.44 -9.35
N CYS A 29 8.83 -1.31 -8.73
CA CYS A 29 10.16 -1.10 -8.13
C CYS A 29 10.41 -2.01 -6.92
N LEU A 30 9.41 -2.29 -6.06
CA LEU A 30 9.61 -3.20 -4.93
C LEU A 30 9.67 -4.67 -5.36
N CYS A 31 8.89 -5.07 -6.36
CA CYS A 31 8.94 -6.44 -6.87
C CYS A 31 10.22 -6.73 -7.65
N ILE A 32 10.77 -5.77 -8.38
CA ILE A 32 12.04 -5.91 -9.11
C ILE A 32 13.22 -6.04 -8.13
N ALA A 33 13.23 -5.27 -7.04
CA ALA A 33 14.28 -5.37 -6.02
C ALA A 33 14.31 -6.75 -5.36
N VAL A 34 13.15 -7.40 -5.18
CA VAL A 34 13.04 -8.75 -4.61
C VAL A 34 13.46 -9.84 -5.62
N VAL A 35 13.25 -9.63 -6.92
CA VAL A 35 13.60 -10.60 -7.97
C VAL A 35 15.08 -10.48 -8.38
N ALA A 36 15.69 -9.31 -8.27
CA ALA A 36 17.10 -9.08 -8.58
C ALA A 36 18.06 -9.65 -7.51
N ALA A 37 17.58 -9.99 -6.33
CA ALA A 37 18.34 -10.75 -5.32
C ALA A 37 18.29 -12.27 -5.61
N GLY A 38 18.75 -12.66 -6.79
CA GLY A 38 19.13 -14.05 -7.07
C GLY A 38 20.31 -14.46 -6.17
N PRO A 39 20.55 -15.77 -5.93
CA PRO A 39 21.62 -16.22 -5.06
C PRO A 39 22.96 -15.72 -5.58
N ALA A 40 23.55 -14.74 -4.89
CA ALA A 40 24.91 -14.31 -5.12
C ALA A 40 25.83 -15.44 -4.65
N GLU A 41 26.49 -16.07 -5.61
CA GLU A 41 27.60 -16.99 -5.39
C GLU A 41 28.65 -16.35 -4.49
N ALA A 42 29.15 -17.18 -3.59
CA ALA A 42 30.10 -16.86 -2.55
C ALA A 42 31.37 -16.19 -3.07
N ALA A 43 31.70 -15.02 -2.58
CA ALA A 43 33.06 -14.51 -2.54
C ALA A 43 33.43 -14.13 -1.10
N ALA A 44 34.57 -14.65 -0.68
CA ALA A 44 35.06 -14.76 0.68
C ALA A 44 35.44 -13.48 1.39
N HIS A 45 35.30 -13.52 2.72
CA HIS A 45 36.04 -12.83 3.78
C HIS A 45 35.92 -11.31 3.96
N GLN A 46 35.12 -10.88 4.98
CA GLN A 46 35.69 -10.13 6.12
C GLN A 46 34.71 -10.17 7.32
N PRO A 47 35.19 -10.29 8.58
CA PRO A 47 34.34 -10.34 9.75
C PRO A 47 33.98 -8.93 10.21
N SER A 48 32.72 -8.55 10.11
CA SER A 48 32.22 -7.34 10.74
C SER A 48 30.78 -7.54 11.20
N ALA A 49 30.60 -7.40 12.49
CA ALA A 49 29.35 -7.15 13.22
C ALA A 49 28.15 -7.97 12.72
N THR A 50 27.89 -9.07 13.38
CA THR A 50 26.67 -9.86 13.31
C THR A 50 25.48 -8.93 13.53
N PRO A 51 24.61 -8.66 12.52
CA PRO A 51 23.30 -8.11 12.82
C PRO A 51 22.57 -9.18 13.64
N ALA A 52 22.03 -8.79 14.78
CA ALA A 52 21.21 -9.66 15.61
C ALA A 52 20.11 -10.24 14.74
N VAL A 53 20.18 -11.54 14.44
CA VAL A 53 19.11 -12.30 13.79
C VAL A 53 17.95 -12.29 14.77
N SER A 54 17.00 -11.40 14.55
CA SER A 54 15.72 -11.43 15.24
C SER A 54 15.05 -12.75 14.95
N SER A 55 14.70 -13.49 15.99
CA SER A 55 13.96 -14.76 15.85
C SER A 55 12.73 -14.56 14.95
N PRO A 56 12.42 -15.48 14.02
CA PRO A 56 11.37 -15.33 13.02
C PRO A 56 9.95 -15.21 13.57
N ASP A 57 9.74 -15.37 14.87
CA ASP A 57 8.44 -15.42 15.53
C ASP A 57 7.98 -14.11 16.20
N GLN A 58 8.74 -13.02 16.09
CA GLN A 58 8.36 -11.78 16.78
C GLN A 58 7.68 -10.79 15.85
N THR A 59 6.42 -10.46 16.14
CA THR A 59 5.74 -9.29 15.58
C THR A 59 6.49 -8.02 16.03
N ARG A 60 6.67 -7.07 15.12
CA ARG A 60 7.37 -5.81 15.38
C ARG A 60 6.39 -4.65 15.31
N LYS A 61 6.33 -3.83 16.37
CA LYS A 61 5.61 -2.57 16.32
C LYS A 61 6.44 -1.55 15.54
N TRP A 62 5.84 -1.02 14.47
CA TRP A 62 6.32 0.16 13.76
C TRP A 62 5.49 1.36 14.16
N HIS A 63 6.11 2.53 14.25
CA HIS A 63 5.44 3.79 14.54
C HIS A 63 6.14 4.94 13.82
N ASP A 64 5.39 5.99 13.55
CA ASP A 64 5.85 7.27 13.03
C ASP A 64 5.27 8.37 13.91
N ASP A 65 6.12 8.93 14.79
CA ASP A 65 5.70 9.95 15.76
C ASP A 65 5.36 11.28 15.07
N GLY A 66 5.97 11.57 13.91
CA GLY A 66 5.68 12.76 13.14
C GLY A 66 4.26 12.77 12.54
N LEU A 67 3.71 11.59 12.27
CA LEU A 67 2.37 11.40 11.77
C LEU A 67 1.38 10.95 12.85
N GLY A 68 1.87 10.54 14.02
CA GLY A 68 1.04 9.96 15.07
C GLY A 68 0.36 8.66 14.63
N ILE A 69 1.07 7.77 13.95
CA ILE A 69 0.54 6.49 13.48
C ILE A 69 1.39 5.32 13.92
N SER A 70 0.76 4.15 14.10
CA SER A 70 1.47 2.91 14.39
C SER A 70 0.79 1.69 13.78
N LEU A 71 1.57 0.61 13.62
CA LEU A 71 1.15 -0.67 13.06
C LEU A 71 2.01 -1.80 13.63
N TRP A 72 1.43 -3.00 13.88
CA TRP A 72 2.19 -4.19 14.19
C TRP A 72 2.48 -4.99 12.92
N LEU A 73 3.75 -5.12 12.55
CA LEU A 73 4.16 -5.90 11.38
C LEU A 73 4.23 -7.39 11.74
N PRO A 74 3.81 -8.30 10.83
CA PRO A 74 3.97 -9.72 11.02
C PRO A 74 5.45 -10.12 11.08
N ALA A 75 5.73 -11.29 11.65
CA ALA A 75 7.06 -11.88 11.62
C ALA A 75 7.56 -12.05 10.18
N GLY A 76 8.88 -11.98 9.98
CA GLY A 76 9.52 -12.15 8.67
C GLY A 76 9.51 -10.91 7.77
N PHE A 77 8.80 -9.83 8.14
CA PHE A 77 8.85 -8.58 7.39
C PHE A 77 10.07 -7.74 7.76
N SER A 78 10.78 -7.26 6.75
CA SER A 78 11.89 -6.32 6.87
C SER A 78 11.47 -4.93 6.38
N LEU A 79 11.86 -3.90 7.12
CA LEU A 79 11.66 -2.51 6.69
C LEU A 79 12.62 -2.19 5.55
N THR A 80 12.11 -1.50 4.55
CA THR A 80 12.90 -0.97 3.44
C THR A 80 12.79 0.54 3.38
N THR A 81 13.75 1.19 2.74
CA THR A 81 13.67 2.63 2.49
C THR A 81 12.47 2.90 1.59
N PRO A 82 11.53 3.76 2.02
CA PRO A 82 10.41 4.14 1.18
C PRO A 82 10.90 4.76 -0.13
N PRO A 83 10.38 4.33 -1.28
CA PRO A 83 10.84 4.83 -2.58
C PRO A 83 10.42 6.27 -2.86
N ARG A 84 9.57 6.84 -2.00
CA ARG A 84 9.02 8.20 -2.15
C ARG A 84 8.65 8.81 -0.80
N PRO A 85 8.69 10.15 -0.68
CA PRO A 85 8.42 10.86 0.57
C PRO A 85 6.98 10.69 1.10
N GLU A 86 6.02 10.36 0.23
CA GLU A 86 4.63 10.16 0.67
C GLU A 86 4.37 8.76 1.20
N ILE A 87 5.32 7.83 1.06
CA ILE A 87 5.27 6.50 1.65
C ILE A 87 6.04 6.56 2.96
N HIS A 88 5.35 6.33 4.05
CA HIS A 88 5.92 6.38 5.39
C HIS A 88 6.39 5.02 5.88
N LEU A 89 5.70 3.97 5.46
CA LEU A 89 6.09 2.58 5.71
C LEU A 89 6.23 1.84 4.39
N ALA A 90 7.34 1.12 4.22
CA ALA A 90 7.52 0.06 3.25
C ALA A 90 8.16 -1.13 3.96
N ALA A 91 7.45 -2.24 4.02
CA ALA A 91 7.91 -3.49 4.63
C ALA A 91 7.71 -4.64 3.65
N VAL A 92 8.70 -5.51 3.53
CA VAL A 92 8.71 -6.61 2.56
C VAL A 92 9.07 -7.94 3.21
N GLN A 93 8.52 -9.02 2.68
CA GLN A 93 8.92 -10.39 2.95
C GLN A 93 9.22 -11.08 1.61
N PRO A 94 10.49 -11.40 1.32
CA PRO A 94 10.91 -11.86 0.00
C PRO A 94 10.30 -13.20 -0.43
N GLU A 95 10.16 -14.17 0.50
CA GLU A 95 9.71 -15.53 0.20
C GLU A 95 8.32 -15.57 -0.45
N GLY A 96 7.39 -14.72 0.04
CA GLY A 96 6.03 -14.65 -0.50
C GLY A 96 5.83 -13.50 -1.48
N ARG A 97 6.87 -12.73 -1.82
CA ARG A 97 6.76 -11.45 -2.54
C ARG A 97 5.73 -10.53 -1.90
N LEU A 98 5.75 -10.49 -0.56
CA LEU A 98 4.79 -9.72 0.21
C LEU A 98 5.29 -8.31 0.42
N CYS A 99 4.38 -7.35 0.35
CA CYS A 99 4.67 -5.97 0.65
C CYS A 99 3.52 -5.34 1.45
N ILE A 100 3.88 -4.59 2.49
CA ILE A 100 2.97 -3.72 3.24
C ILE A 100 3.47 -2.30 3.08
N GLN A 101 2.58 -1.39 2.67
CA GLN A 101 2.89 0.03 2.55
C GLN A 101 1.83 0.90 3.21
N ILE A 102 2.27 1.99 3.81
CA ILE A 102 1.40 3.08 4.26
C ILE A 102 1.84 4.35 3.54
N SER A 103 0.91 4.99 2.87
CA SER A 103 1.10 6.33 2.31
C SER A 103 0.06 7.30 2.85
N GLU A 104 0.43 8.58 2.89
CA GLU A 104 -0.43 9.67 3.33
C GLU A 104 -0.66 10.66 2.20
N GLU A 105 -1.89 11.17 2.14
CA GLU A 105 -2.24 12.32 1.33
C GLU A 105 -2.90 13.37 2.20
N LYS A 106 -2.25 14.52 2.34
CA LYS A 106 -2.80 15.64 3.10
C LYS A 106 -3.94 16.29 2.33
N GLN A 107 -5.05 16.47 3.01
CA GLN A 107 -6.20 17.22 2.53
C GLN A 107 -6.07 18.67 2.97
N ASN A 108 -6.50 19.61 2.11
CA ASN A 108 -6.47 21.02 2.46
C ASN A 108 -7.35 21.35 3.67
N GLN A 109 -8.38 20.54 3.91
CA GLN A 109 -9.30 20.68 5.04
C GLN A 109 -9.76 19.30 5.50
N PRO A 110 -9.99 19.11 6.81
CA PRO A 110 -10.58 17.87 7.32
C PRO A 110 -11.94 17.60 6.68
N VAL A 111 -12.18 16.34 6.34
CA VAL A 111 -13.48 15.90 5.85
C VAL A 111 -14.44 15.74 7.03
N PRO A 112 -15.56 16.47 7.09
CA PRO A 112 -16.50 16.35 8.19
C PRO A 112 -16.98 14.90 8.40
N PRO A 113 -17.16 14.41 9.64
CA PRO A 113 -17.53 13.03 9.92
C PRO A 113 -18.73 12.52 9.12
N GLY A 114 -19.80 13.30 9.01
CA GLY A 114 -20.99 12.94 8.23
C GLY A 114 -20.77 12.82 6.71
N ARG A 115 -19.63 13.28 6.20
CA ARG A 115 -19.27 13.22 4.77
C ARG A 115 -18.15 12.22 4.45
N GLN A 116 -17.50 11.65 5.47
CA GLN A 116 -16.35 10.77 5.29
C GLN A 116 -16.70 9.54 4.44
N LYS A 117 -17.79 8.85 4.72
CA LYS A 117 -18.25 7.70 3.94
C LYS A 117 -18.46 8.04 2.46
N ALA A 118 -19.13 9.15 2.17
CA ALA A 118 -19.36 9.61 0.79
C ALA A 118 -18.06 9.99 0.09
N TYR A 119 -17.12 10.63 0.81
CA TYR A 119 -15.78 10.97 0.32
C TYR A 119 -14.99 9.70 -0.03
N LEU A 120 -14.89 8.75 0.88
CA LEU A 120 -14.19 7.48 0.67
C LEU A 120 -14.81 6.72 -0.52
N LYS A 121 -16.15 6.61 -0.58
CA LYS A 121 -16.85 5.99 -1.71
C LYS A 121 -16.51 6.65 -3.03
N LYS A 122 -16.46 7.98 -3.10
CA LYS A 122 -16.10 8.71 -4.32
C LYS A 122 -14.64 8.50 -4.70
N SER A 123 -13.75 8.42 -3.71
CA SER A 123 -12.33 8.20 -3.93
C SER A 123 -12.07 6.83 -4.54
N TRP A 124 -12.57 5.73 -3.95
CA TRP A 124 -12.34 4.41 -4.52
C TRP A 124 -13.03 4.22 -5.89
N GLN A 125 -14.20 4.83 -6.15
CA GLN A 125 -14.82 4.82 -7.47
C GLN A 125 -13.94 5.48 -8.55
N ALA A 126 -13.18 6.51 -8.17
CA ALA A 126 -12.22 7.11 -9.08
C ALA A 126 -11.06 6.15 -9.40
N TYR A 127 -10.52 5.45 -8.40
CA TYR A 127 -9.50 4.42 -8.60
C TYR A 127 -10.01 3.26 -9.46
N GLU A 128 -11.18 2.72 -9.16
CA GLU A 128 -11.79 1.63 -9.91
C GLU A 128 -11.92 1.96 -11.40
N ARG A 129 -12.43 3.16 -11.73
CA ARG A 129 -12.56 3.60 -13.13
C ARG A 129 -11.24 3.65 -13.90
N ILE A 130 -10.16 3.87 -13.18
CA ILE A 130 -8.82 3.92 -13.74
C ILE A 130 -8.29 2.51 -13.95
N LEU A 131 -8.38 1.66 -12.92
CA LEU A 131 -7.94 0.28 -12.99
C LEU A 131 -8.63 -0.50 -14.12
N LYS A 132 -9.92 -0.27 -14.32
CA LYS A 132 -10.71 -0.90 -15.40
C LYS A 132 -10.24 -0.55 -16.82
N LYS A 133 -9.39 0.46 -16.99
CA LYS A 133 -8.81 0.82 -18.29
C LYS A 133 -7.53 0.06 -18.61
N ASP A 134 -6.94 -0.60 -17.63
CA ASP A 134 -5.70 -1.34 -17.79
C ASP A 134 -6.00 -2.82 -18.03
N PRO A 135 -5.71 -3.37 -19.21
CA PRO A 135 -5.97 -4.78 -19.51
C PRO A 135 -5.15 -5.76 -18.69
N ALA A 136 -4.05 -5.30 -18.07
CA ALA A 136 -3.25 -6.11 -17.16
C ALA A 136 -3.89 -6.29 -15.79
N ILE A 137 -4.98 -5.55 -15.49
CA ILE A 137 -5.66 -5.59 -14.20
C ILE A 137 -6.99 -6.34 -14.31
N ARG A 138 -7.20 -7.28 -13.40
CA ARG A 138 -8.40 -8.12 -13.32
C ARG A 138 -8.90 -8.25 -11.89
N ASP A 139 -10.06 -8.87 -11.72
CA ASP A 139 -10.67 -9.23 -10.44
C ASP A 139 -10.81 -8.02 -9.49
N ILE A 140 -11.31 -6.91 -10.04
CA ILE A 140 -11.47 -5.66 -9.30
C ILE A 140 -12.73 -5.75 -8.43
N HIS A 141 -12.54 -5.69 -7.11
CA HIS A 141 -13.62 -5.62 -6.13
C HIS A 141 -13.46 -4.38 -5.27
N THR A 142 -14.58 -3.82 -4.86
CA THR A 142 -14.62 -2.60 -4.06
C THR A 142 -15.66 -2.73 -2.97
N GLY A 143 -15.41 -2.12 -1.81
CA GLY A 143 -16.32 -2.20 -0.68
C GLY A 143 -16.06 -1.15 0.38
N MET A 144 -16.85 -1.23 1.44
CA MET A 144 -16.63 -0.49 2.68
C MET A 144 -16.33 -1.49 3.80
N THR A 145 -15.36 -1.20 4.63
CA THR A 145 -14.92 -2.03 5.74
C THR A 145 -14.45 -1.15 6.90
N HIS A 146 -13.80 -1.78 7.88
CA HIS A 146 -13.12 -1.09 8.98
C HIS A 146 -11.67 -1.57 9.06
N ILE A 147 -10.78 -0.66 9.42
CA ILE A 147 -9.39 -0.92 9.79
C ILE A 147 -9.21 -0.37 11.20
N GLY A 148 -9.00 -1.25 12.18
CA GLY A 148 -9.08 -0.85 13.58
C GLY A 148 -10.43 -0.18 13.87
N THR A 149 -10.40 1.03 14.38
CA THR A 149 -11.59 1.86 14.66
C THR A 149 -12.04 2.73 13.48
N HIS A 150 -11.26 2.77 12.39
CA HIS A 150 -11.52 3.67 11.27
C HIS A 150 -12.43 3.03 10.22
N GLN A 151 -13.43 3.77 9.75
CA GLN A 151 -14.15 3.37 8.54
C GLN A 151 -13.22 3.49 7.33
N ALA A 152 -13.15 2.47 6.50
CA ALA A 152 -12.29 2.40 5.34
C ALA A 152 -13.05 2.01 4.07
N ALA A 153 -12.62 2.54 2.93
CA ALA A 153 -12.99 1.99 1.64
C ALA A 153 -11.95 0.96 1.22
N SER A 154 -12.37 -0.21 0.76
CA SER A 154 -11.50 -1.28 0.28
C SER A 154 -11.56 -1.39 -1.25
N LEU A 155 -10.41 -1.69 -1.84
CA LEU A 155 -10.24 -1.96 -3.26
C LEU A 155 -9.26 -3.11 -3.42
N THR A 156 -9.67 -4.19 -4.07
CA THR A 156 -8.81 -5.34 -4.37
C THR A 156 -8.74 -5.58 -5.86
N TYR A 157 -7.61 -6.05 -6.35
CA TYR A 157 -7.39 -6.41 -7.74
C TYR A 157 -6.16 -7.29 -7.91
N THR A 158 -6.06 -7.99 -9.03
CA THR A 158 -4.84 -8.69 -9.47
C THR A 158 -4.26 -7.97 -10.67
N GLN A 159 -2.95 -7.72 -10.66
CA GLN A 159 -2.23 -7.08 -11.75
C GLN A 159 -1.16 -8.01 -12.31
N ARG A 160 -1.13 -8.14 -13.64
CA ARG A 160 -0.15 -8.94 -14.38
C ARG A 160 1.06 -8.11 -14.76
N PHE A 161 2.24 -8.64 -14.50
CA PHE A 161 3.52 -8.05 -14.89
C PHE A 161 4.29 -9.02 -15.79
N TYR A 162 5.01 -8.44 -16.74
CA TYR A 162 5.91 -9.16 -17.63
C TYR A 162 7.34 -8.75 -17.31
N LEU A 163 8.14 -9.68 -16.77
CA LEU A 163 9.53 -9.49 -16.40
C LEU A 163 10.40 -10.41 -17.27
N GLY A 164 10.87 -9.91 -18.42
CA GLY A 164 11.53 -10.75 -19.42
C GLY A 164 10.58 -11.87 -19.87
N ASN A 165 10.96 -13.11 -19.63
CA ASN A 165 10.18 -14.31 -19.99
C ASN A 165 9.25 -14.78 -18.85
N GLN A 166 9.21 -14.08 -17.72
CA GLN A 166 8.37 -14.45 -16.59
C GLN A 166 7.09 -13.62 -16.57
N ILE A 167 5.98 -14.28 -16.23
CA ILE A 167 4.70 -13.63 -15.94
C ILE A 167 4.49 -13.72 -14.44
N ILE A 168 4.24 -12.59 -13.81
CA ILE A 168 3.98 -12.47 -12.38
C ILE A 168 2.62 -11.81 -12.21
N ASP A 169 1.70 -12.49 -11.54
CA ASP A 169 0.43 -11.93 -11.14
C ASP A 169 0.53 -11.52 -9.66
N LEU A 170 0.32 -10.23 -9.37
CA LEU A 170 0.34 -9.68 -8.03
C LEU A 170 -1.07 -9.31 -7.59
N TYR A 171 -1.52 -9.93 -6.51
CA TYR A 171 -2.73 -9.55 -5.82
C TYR A 171 -2.48 -8.34 -4.93
N THR A 172 -3.36 -7.35 -4.98
CA THR A 172 -3.26 -6.11 -4.21
C THR A 172 -4.56 -5.81 -3.49
N GLU A 173 -4.46 -5.47 -2.22
CA GLU A 173 -5.54 -4.88 -1.42
C GLU A 173 -5.14 -3.46 -1.03
N ARG A 174 -6.06 -2.52 -1.20
CA ARG A 174 -5.91 -1.13 -0.75
C ARG A 174 -7.05 -0.73 0.14
N TYR A 175 -6.70 -0.04 1.21
CA TYR A 175 -7.65 0.50 2.18
C TYR A 175 -7.42 1.98 2.30
N LEU A 176 -8.46 2.76 2.00
CA LEU A 176 -8.45 4.21 2.12
C LEU A 176 -9.22 4.58 3.39
N LEU A 177 -8.59 5.30 4.29
CA LEU A 177 -9.22 5.77 5.52
C LEU A 177 -8.84 7.23 5.81
N LEU A 178 -9.71 7.93 6.51
CA LEU A 178 -9.53 9.32 6.90
C LEU A 178 -9.27 9.41 8.39
N SER A 179 -8.24 10.17 8.76
CA SER A 179 -8.00 10.60 10.13
C SER A 179 -7.54 12.07 10.13
N GLY A 180 -8.28 12.93 10.81
CA GLY A 180 -8.02 14.37 10.76
C GLY A 180 -8.10 14.93 9.34
N SER A 181 -7.02 15.60 8.91
CA SER A 181 -6.86 16.14 7.55
C SER A 181 -6.07 15.20 6.63
N SER A 182 -5.84 13.96 7.02
CA SER A 182 -5.05 13.01 6.25
C SER A 182 -5.92 11.88 5.69
N LEU A 183 -5.69 11.55 4.43
CA LEU A 183 -6.16 10.32 3.80
C LEU A 183 -4.99 9.33 3.81
N TYR A 184 -5.09 8.29 4.62
CA TYR A 184 -4.14 7.19 4.63
C TYR A 184 -4.54 6.13 3.62
N ILE A 185 -3.55 5.60 2.91
CA ILE A 185 -3.71 4.51 1.97
C ILE A 185 -2.81 3.36 2.45
N LEU A 186 -3.43 2.33 2.99
CA LEU A 186 -2.76 1.10 3.39
C LEU A 186 -2.82 0.13 2.22
N THR A 187 -1.68 -0.39 1.81
CA THR A 187 -1.59 -1.30 0.67
C THR A 187 -0.92 -2.61 1.10
N LEU A 188 -1.57 -3.73 0.79
CA LEU A 188 -1.00 -5.07 0.84
C LEU A 188 -0.79 -5.55 -0.58
N THR A 189 0.36 -6.16 -0.86
CA THR A 189 0.63 -6.84 -2.14
C THR A 189 1.22 -8.22 -1.86
N ALA A 190 0.78 -9.22 -2.59
CA ALA A 190 1.25 -10.59 -2.50
C ALA A 190 1.32 -11.22 -3.90
N ASP A 191 2.16 -12.24 -4.08
CA ASP A 191 2.08 -13.10 -5.25
C ASP A 191 0.70 -13.78 -5.28
N ASP A 192 -0.01 -13.70 -6.41
CA ASP A 192 -1.37 -14.22 -6.54
C ASP A 192 -1.45 -15.74 -6.28
N SER A 193 -0.38 -16.47 -6.60
CA SER A 193 -0.30 -17.93 -6.42
C SER A 193 -0.15 -18.36 -4.96
N THR A 194 0.38 -17.49 -4.09
CA THR A 194 0.65 -17.80 -2.67
C THR A 194 -0.11 -16.91 -1.70
N LYS A 195 -0.91 -15.98 -2.18
CA LYS A 195 -1.60 -14.96 -1.37
C LYS A 195 -2.40 -15.56 -0.19
N ASP A 196 -3.09 -16.69 -0.42
CA ASP A 196 -3.97 -17.27 0.60
C ASP A 196 -3.23 -17.77 1.84
N LEU A 197 -1.91 -18.04 1.71
CA LEU A 197 -1.06 -18.42 2.83
C LEU A 197 -0.80 -17.22 3.78
N TYR A 198 -0.83 -16.01 3.26
CA TYR A 198 -0.34 -14.82 3.98
C TYR A 198 -1.42 -13.76 4.25
N LEU A 199 -2.49 -13.69 3.43
CA LEU A 199 -3.48 -12.61 3.52
C LEU A 199 -4.12 -12.50 4.90
N SER A 200 -4.36 -13.61 5.60
CA SER A 200 -4.95 -13.58 6.93
C SER A 200 -4.07 -12.80 7.92
N SER A 201 -2.77 -13.12 7.98
CA SER A 201 -1.82 -12.45 8.88
C SER A 201 -1.58 -10.98 8.49
N MET A 202 -1.52 -10.70 7.17
CA MET A 202 -1.38 -9.33 6.67
C MET A 202 -2.61 -8.48 7.01
N ARG A 203 -3.82 -9.01 6.85
CA ARG A 203 -5.06 -8.32 7.24
C ARG A 203 -5.14 -8.10 8.75
N GLN A 204 -4.73 -9.08 9.56
CA GLN A 204 -4.63 -8.90 11.02
C GLN A 204 -3.67 -7.79 11.39
N CYS A 205 -2.52 -7.71 10.71
CA CYS A 205 -1.59 -6.60 10.86
C CYS A 205 -2.30 -5.25 10.63
N LEU A 206 -3.01 -5.10 9.51
CA LEU A 206 -3.71 -3.83 9.21
C LEU A 206 -4.77 -3.47 10.26
N GLN A 207 -5.42 -4.46 10.89
CA GLN A 207 -6.37 -4.19 11.98
C GLN A 207 -5.72 -3.53 13.22
N THR A 208 -4.39 -3.61 13.33
CA THR A 208 -3.63 -2.94 14.40
C THR A 208 -3.26 -1.50 14.08
N PHE A 209 -3.60 -1.00 12.90
CA PHE A 209 -3.35 0.39 12.51
C PHE A 209 -4.08 1.33 13.47
N SER A 210 -3.35 2.28 14.02
CA SER A 210 -3.89 3.30 14.91
C SER A 210 -3.31 4.67 14.61
N THR A 211 -4.10 5.71 14.88
CA THR A 211 -3.69 7.11 14.91
C THR A 211 -3.80 7.63 16.33
N TYR A 212 -2.88 8.50 16.79
CA TYR A 212 -2.83 9.06 18.15
C TYR A 212 -2.41 10.52 18.16
#